data_19f0d781a8b068adb30e0613bc49a541
#
_entry.id   19f0d781a8b068adb30e0613bc49a541
#
_cell.length_a   1.000
_cell.length_b   1.000
_cell.length_c   1.000
_cell.angle_alpha   90.00
_cell.angle_beta   90.00
_cell.angle_gamma   90.00
#
_symmetry.space_group_name_H-M   'P 1'
#
loop_
_entity.id
_entity.type
_entity.pdbx_description
1 polymer ?
#
loop_
_entity_poly.entity_id
_entity_poly.type
_entity_poly.pdbx_seq_one_letter_code
_entity_poly.pdbx_strand_id
1 'polypeptide(L)'
;HASAYHPSDGGGSGITATGTQAGHGTVAVDPSVIPLGTNVFIPNYGHAVAADTGGAIVGNRIDLCMESFEDCYNFGRQNIEVFVNY
;
A
#
# COMPACT_ATOMS: atom_id res chain seq x y z
N HIS A 1 10.11 5.38 0.10
CA HIS A 1 10.52 3.99 0.34
C HIS A 1 9.32 3.07 0.32
N ALA A 2 9.38 2.03 -0.48
CA ALA A 2 8.26 1.13 -0.68
C ALA A 2 8.61 -0.29 -0.23
N SER A 3 7.61 -0.96 0.33
CA SER A 3 7.63 -2.38 0.64
C SER A 3 6.35 -3.00 0.09
N ALA A 4 6.20 -4.31 0.26
CA ALA A 4 5.02 -5.02 -0.21
C ALA A 4 4.44 -5.87 0.92
N TYR A 5 3.13 -6.06 0.90
CA TYR A 5 2.45 -6.90 1.86
C TYR A 5 1.34 -7.72 1.19
N HIS A 6 0.98 -8.80 1.84
CA HIS A 6 -0.16 -9.65 1.45
C HIS A 6 -1.36 -9.33 2.37
N PRO A 7 -2.60 -9.44 1.90
CA PRO A 7 -3.77 -9.14 2.73
C PRO A 7 -3.83 -9.89 4.07
N SER A 8 -3.23 -11.06 4.15
CA SER A 8 -3.18 -11.84 5.40
C SER A 8 -2.14 -11.36 6.40
N ASP A 9 -1.20 -10.50 6.00
CA ASP A 9 -0.09 -10.08 6.86
C ASP A 9 -0.54 -9.20 8.03
N GLY A 10 -1.70 -8.58 7.92
CA GLY A 10 -2.24 -7.75 8.98
C GLY A 10 -2.83 -8.50 10.16
N GLY A 11 -2.84 -9.82 10.11
CA GLY A 11 -3.37 -10.66 11.19
C GLY A 11 -4.88 -10.59 11.37
N GLY A 12 -5.59 -9.99 10.42
CA GLY A 12 -7.03 -9.84 10.47
C GLY A 12 -7.74 -10.46 9.27
N SER A 13 -8.88 -9.91 8.95
CA SER A 13 -9.71 -10.37 7.83
C SER A 13 -9.30 -9.80 6.48
N GLY A 14 -8.21 -9.07 6.41
CA GLY A 14 -7.81 -8.36 5.19
C GLY A 14 -8.56 -7.07 4.94
N ILE A 15 -9.22 -6.53 5.95
CA ILE A 15 -9.96 -5.27 5.86
C ILE A 15 -9.00 -4.10 6.15
N THR A 16 -9.02 -3.09 5.29
CA THR A 16 -8.16 -1.92 5.42
C THR A 16 -8.71 -0.92 6.45
N ALA A 17 -7.94 0.12 6.74
CA ALA A 17 -8.34 1.19 7.65
C ALA A 17 -9.60 1.93 7.17
N THR A 18 -9.86 1.96 5.86
CA THR A 18 -11.08 2.57 5.30
C THR A 18 -12.28 1.61 5.26
N GLY A 19 -12.10 0.38 5.76
CA GLY A 19 -13.17 -0.61 5.79
C GLY A 19 -13.34 -1.40 4.48
N THR A 20 -12.42 -1.26 3.54
CA THR A 20 -12.47 -1.98 2.27
C THR A 20 -11.61 -3.25 2.32
N GLN A 21 -11.87 -4.18 1.43
CA GLN A 21 -11.08 -5.39 1.30
C GLN A 21 -9.71 -5.06 0.70
N ALA A 22 -8.64 -5.47 1.37
CA ALA A 22 -7.29 -5.31 0.84
C ALA A 22 -7.08 -6.23 -0.37
N GLY A 23 -6.35 -5.74 -1.36
CA GLY A 23 -6.03 -6.47 -2.58
C GLY A 23 -5.10 -5.63 -3.46
N HIS A 24 -4.77 -6.13 -4.64
CA HIS A 24 -3.99 -5.35 -5.60
C HIS A 24 -4.72 -4.04 -5.90
N GLY A 25 -4.01 -2.92 -5.85
CA GLY A 25 -4.60 -1.60 -5.98
C GLY A 25 -4.88 -0.93 -4.63
N THR A 26 -4.52 -1.56 -3.52
CA THR A 26 -4.60 -1.00 -2.17
C THR A 26 -3.19 -0.74 -1.64
N VAL A 27 -2.97 0.44 -1.07
CA VAL A 27 -1.68 0.76 -0.47
C VAL A 27 -1.87 1.30 0.93
N ALA A 28 -0.92 0.98 1.81
CA ALA A 28 -0.84 1.54 3.15
C ALA A 28 0.10 2.74 3.13
N VAL A 29 -0.30 3.80 3.79
CA VAL A 29 0.40 5.09 3.78
C VAL A 29 0.42 5.69 5.17
N ASP A 30 1.23 6.76 5.32
CA ASP A 30 1.08 7.68 6.45
C ASP A 30 0.02 8.73 6.07
N PRO A 31 -1.15 8.74 6.73
CA PRO A 31 -2.22 9.66 6.36
C PRO A 31 -1.87 11.14 6.51
N SER A 32 -0.80 11.44 7.26
CA SER A 32 -0.33 12.83 7.37
C SER A 32 0.46 13.26 6.14
N VAL A 33 0.88 12.32 5.30
CA VAL A 33 1.60 12.59 4.04
C VAL A 33 0.67 12.41 2.85
N ILE A 34 -0.04 11.27 2.80
CA ILE A 34 -1.02 10.97 1.74
C ILE A 34 -2.35 10.67 2.43
N PRO A 35 -3.34 11.55 2.34
CA PRO A 35 -4.63 11.31 2.98
C PRO A 35 -5.30 10.03 2.49
N LEU A 36 -5.99 9.35 3.39
CA LEU A 36 -6.77 8.16 3.01
C LEU A 36 -7.83 8.53 1.97
N GLY A 37 -8.04 7.65 1.01
CA GLY A 37 -8.93 7.87 -0.12
C GLY A 37 -8.26 8.49 -1.32
N THR A 38 -6.99 8.90 -1.22
CA THR A 38 -6.25 9.50 -2.32
C THR A 38 -5.91 8.46 -3.37
N ASN A 39 -6.12 8.80 -4.64
CA ASN A 39 -5.70 7.97 -5.76
C ASN A 39 -4.23 8.22 -6.08
N VAL A 40 -3.50 7.16 -6.33
CA VAL A 40 -2.08 7.23 -6.69
C VAL A 40 -1.81 6.37 -7.92
N PHE A 41 -0.74 6.68 -8.63
CA PHE A 41 -0.22 5.83 -9.70
C PHE A 41 1.22 5.48 -9.41
N ILE A 42 1.53 4.20 -9.48
CA ILE A 42 2.85 3.66 -9.17
C ILE A 42 3.36 2.89 -10.39
N PRO A 43 4.44 3.37 -11.05
CA PRO A 43 5.01 2.65 -12.19
C PRO A 43 5.29 1.18 -11.85
N ASN A 44 4.96 0.29 -12.77
CA ASN A 44 5.08 -1.16 -12.64
C ASN A 44 4.13 -1.82 -11.62
N TYR A 45 3.31 -1.04 -10.93
CA TYR A 45 2.25 -1.56 -10.06
C TYR A 45 0.88 -1.19 -10.60
N GLY A 46 0.68 0.06 -10.95
CA GLY A 46 -0.57 0.56 -11.52
C GLY A 46 -1.28 1.58 -10.65
N HIS A 47 -2.54 1.81 -10.95
CA HIS A 47 -3.39 2.70 -10.16
C HIS A 47 -3.75 2.05 -8.83
N ALA A 48 -3.78 2.86 -7.77
CA ALA A 48 -4.05 2.39 -6.43
C ALA A 48 -4.79 3.45 -5.61
N VAL A 49 -5.32 3.02 -4.47
CA VAL A 49 -5.99 3.89 -3.51
C VAL A 49 -5.29 3.77 -2.17
N ALA A 50 -5.01 4.89 -1.55
CA ALA A 50 -4.49 4.95 -0.18
C ALA A 50 -5.63 4.58 0.77
N ALA A 51 -5.73 3.31 1.13
CA ALA A 51 -6.86 2.79 1.88
C ALA A 51 -6.47 2.21 3.24
N ASP A 52 -5.19 2.10 3.54
CA ASP A 52 -4.73 1.46 4.76
C ASP A 52 -3.62 2.25 5.44
N THR A 53 -3.36 1.89 6.68
CA THR A 53 -2.29 2.44 7.50
C THR A 53 -1.53 1.32 8.15
N GLY A 54 -0.34 1.62 8.68
CA GLY A 54 0.43 0.66 9.45
C GLY A 54 1.34 1.40 10.43
N GLY A 55 1.59 0.82 11.58
CA GLY A 55 2.40 1.46 12.63
C GLY A 55 3.82 1.79 12.18
N ALA A 56 4.36 1.04 11.21
CA ALA A 56 5.69 1.28 10.66
C ALA A 56 5.66 2.11 9.35
N ILE A 57 4.48 2.47 8.86
CA ILE A 57 4.33 3.24 7.61
C ILE A 57 4.24 4.71 7.97
N VAL A 58 5.39 5.34 8.14
CA VAL A 58 5.52 6.71 8.63
C VAL A 58 6.34 7.53 7.63
N GLY A 59 5.91 8.76 7.39
CA GLY A 59 6.58 9.68 6.48
C GLY A 59 6.43 9.24 5.03
N ASN A 60 7.54 9.19 4.30
CA ASN A 60 7.54 8.84 2.88
C ASN A 60 7.58 7.33 2.62
N ARG A 61 7.10 6.53 3.56
CA ARG A 61 6.97 5.10 3.37
C ARG A 61 5.60 4.77 2.79
N ILE A 62 5.57 3.75 1.95
CA ILE A 62 4.35 3.21 1.36
C ILE A 62 4.47 1.69 1.29
N ASP A 63 3.39 1.00 1.53
CA ASP A 63 3.36 -0.46 1.51
C ASP A 63 2.30 -0.91 0.51
N LEU A 64 2.74 -1.64 -0.52
CA LEU A 64 1.88 -2.03 -1.65
C LEU A 64 1.27 -3.40 -1.38
N CYS A 65 -0.04 -3.49 -1.46
CA CYS A 65 -0.71 -4.78 -1.32
C CYS A 65 -0.51 -5.63 -2.56
N MET A 66 -0.02 -6.84 -2.38
CA MET A 66 0.20 -7.82 -3.45
C MET A 66 -0.73 -9.00 -3.28
N GLU A 67 -1.14 -9.61 -4.39
CA GLU A 67 -2.09 -10.72 -4.36
C GLU A 67 -1.45 -12.05 -3.97
N SER A 68 -0.13 -12.19 -4.11
CA SER A 68 0.57 -13.42 -3.75
C SER A 68 1.79 -13.13 -2.90
N PHE A 69 2.19 -14.11 -2.09
CA PHE A 69 3.43 -14.03 -1.32
C PHE A 69 4.65 -13.97 -2.24
N GLU A 70 4.59 -14.63 -3.38
CA GLU A 70 5.67 -14.59 -4.37
C GLU A 70 5.87 -13.16 -4.90
N ASP A 71 4.80 -12.45 -5.19
CA ASP A 71 4.88 -11.06 -5.63
C ASP A 71 5.46 -10.17 -4.54
N CYS A 72 5.06 -10.36 -3.29
CA CYS A 72 5.63 -9.64 -2.16
C CYS A 72 7.12 -9.87 -2.05
N TYR A 73 7.54 -11.12 -2.17
CA TYR A 73 8.94 -11.50 -2.07
C TYR A 73 9.77 -10.89 -3.21
N ASN A 74 9.26 -10.94 -4.42
CA ASN A 74 9.95 -10.40 -5.60
C ASN A 74 10.05 -8.88 -5.57
N PHE A 75 9.02 -8.21 -5.05
CA PHE A 75 9.07 -6.76 -4.90
C PHE A 75 10.09 -6.33 -3.86
N GLY A 76 10.11 -7.01 -2.70
CA GLY A 76 11.01 -6.70 -1.61
C GLY A 76 10.81 -5.28 -1.08
N ARG A 77 11.93 -4.54 -0.96
CA ARG A 77 11.93 -3.14 -0.57
C ARG A 77 12.72 -2.33 -1.59
N GLN A 78 12.16 -1.22 -2.03
CA GLN A 78 12.82 -0.36 -3.01
C GLN A 78 12.30 1.06 -2.93
N ASN A 79 13.10 1.99 -3.43
CA ASN A 79 12.66 3.37 -3.60
C ASN A 79 11.97 3.48 -4.95
N ILE A 80 10.75 4.03 -4.95
CA ILE A 80 9.95 4.18 -6.16
C ILE A 80 9.37 5.58 -6.22
N GLU A 81 8.94 5.98 -7.42
CA GLU A 81 8.15 7.19 -7.61
C GLU A 81 6.68 6.84 -7.43
N VAL A 82 5.96 7.74 -6.77
CA VAL A 82 4.51 7.64 -6.60
C VAL A 82 3.90 8.94 -7.06
N PHE A 83 3.01 8.86 -8.05
CA PHE A 83 2.30 10.01 -8.56
C PHE A 83 0.98 10.12 -7.82
N VAL A 84 0.83 11.19 -7.05
CA VAL A 84 -0.33 11.40 -6.18
C VAL A 84 -1.30 12.33 -6.88
N ASN A 85 -2.55 11.89 -6.98
CA ASN A 85 -3.63 12.70 -7.53
C ASN A 85 -4.53 13.20 -6.38
N TYR A 86 -4.21 14.39 -5.91
CA TYR A 86 -4.97 15.00 -4.82
C TYR A 86 -6.33 15.51 -5.28
#